data_61215e7256ba6b88816cc520a50525a4
#
_entry.id   61215e7256ba6b88816cc520a50525a4
#
_cell.length_a   1.000
_cell.length_b   1.000
_cell.length_c   1.000
_cell.angle_alpha   90.00
_cell.angle_beta   90.00
_cell.angle_gamma   90.00
#
_symmetry.space_group_name_H-M   'P 1'
#
loop_
_entity.id
_entity.type
_entity.pdbx_description
1 polymer ?
#
loop_
_entity_poly.entity_id
_entity_poly.type
_entity_poly.pdbx_seq_one_letter_code
_entity_poly.pdbx_strand_id
1 'polypeptide(L)'
;MPYRVFIGHSLGGITTINALYTIPETFNAYVAIDPSLWWDKTALLKKAKSFVTGTRLDSKALYVAQANTINAEDTTSNPHFSAITQFNAVLRAHNNSGLRYAFKYYDEDSHGSVPLISEYDALRFIFDGYAVDLQRVLASPRSLPEHFRKVSDRLGAQFIPSERLIQQLGQIAMNQDTTKAMEFFAIATEIHPASYRNYERLGALWAAKGDKAKARSYFEQSLARNPNSVISREQLKKLSP
;
A
#
# COMPACT_ATOMS: atom_id res chain seq x y z
N MET A 1 3.81 7.41 -9.81
CA MET A 1 2.37 7.72 -9.90
C MET A 1 1.70 7.26 -8.60
N PRO A 2 0.60 7.90 -8.14
CA PRO A 2 -0.12 7.44 -6.95
C PRO A 2 -0.71 6.05 -7.19
N TYR A 3 -0.82 5.26 -6.12
CA TYR A 3 -1.52 3.97 -6.15
C TYR A 3 -3.01 4.21 -6.37
N ARG A 4 -3.60 3.54 -7.36
CA ARG A 4 -5.01 3.74 -7.74
C ARG A 4 -5.77 2.44 -7.61
N VAL A 5 -6.93 2.50 -6.94
CA VAL A 5 -7.88 1.39 -6.79
C VAL A 5 -9.17 1.77 -7.51
N PHE A 6 -9.69 0.86 -8.32
CA PHE A 6 -11.01 1.00 -8.92
C PHE A 6 -11.99 0.06 -8.22
N ILE A 7 -13.00 0.62 -7.61
CA ILE A 7 -14.06 -0.12 -6.88
C ILE A 7 -15.37 0.09 -7.60
N GLY A 8 -16.10 -0.98 -7.86
CA GLY A 8 -17.41 -0.92 -8.47
C GLY A 8 -18.33 -2.03 -7.99
N HIS A 9 -19.60 -1.67 -7.77
CA HIS A 9 -20.66 -2.57 -7.35
C HIS A 9 -21.65 -2.80 -8.50
N SER A 10 -22.18 -4.01 -8.63
CA SER A 10 -23.21 -4.36 -9.62
C SER A 10 -22.76 -4.09 -11.06
N LEU A 11 -23.40 -3.16 -11.79
CA LEU A 11 -22.95 -2.69 -13.10
C LEU A 11 -21.59 -1.97 -13.03
N GLY A 12 -21.30 -1.26 -11.92
CA GLY A 12 -19.96 -0.75 -11.64
C GLY A 12 -18.92 -1.86 -11.49
N GLY A 13 -19.32 -3.02 -10.97
CA GLY A 13 -18.45 -4.21 -10.84
C GLY A 13 -18.05 -4.78 -12.22
N ILE A 14 -18.96 -4.86 -13.18
CA ILE A 14 -18.59 -5.25 -14.55
C ILE A 14 -17.74 -4.18 -15.24
N THR A 15 -17.96 -2.90 -14.94
CA THR A 15 -17.10 -1.81 -15.44
C THR A 15 -15.67 -1.96 -14.89
N THR A 16 -15.54 -2.32 -13.62
CA THR A 16 -14.25 -2.61 -12.99
C THR A 16 -13.51 -3.76 -13.68
N ILE A 17 -14.20 -4.87 -13.95
CA ILE A 17 -13.62 -6.02 -14.66
C ILE A 17 -13.28 -5.65 -16.11
N ASN A 18 -14.15 -4.90 -16.78
CA ASN A 18 -13.86 -4.44 -18.14
C ASN A 18 -12.64 -3.53 -18.20
N ALA A 19 -12.47 -2.63 -17.22
CA ALA A 19 -11.28 -1.78 -17.12
C ALA A 19 -10.00 -2.62 -16.91
N LEU A 20 -10.05 -3.66 -16.08
CA LEU A 20 -8.94 -4.61 -15.96
C LEU A 20 -8.60 -5.29 -17.31
N TYR A 21 -9.60 -5.59 -18.14
CA TYR A 21 -9.40 -6.25 -19.45
C TYR A 21 -8.87 -5.30 -20.53
N THR A 22 -9.24 -4.03 -20.47
CA THR A 22 -9.00 -3.09 -21.57
C THR A 22 -7.91 -2.06 -21.30
N ILE A 23 -7.71 -1.67 -20.04
CA ILE A 23 -6.77 -0.64 -19.60
C ILE A 23 -6.08 -1.03 -18.28
N PRO A 24 -5.46 -2.24 -18.19
CA PRO A 24 -4.92 -2.76 -16.93
C PRO A 24 -3.83 -1.89 -16.30
N GLU A 25 -3.17 -1.04 -17.07
CA GLU A 25 -2.13 -0.13 -16.57
C GLU A 25 -2.70 1.08 -15.82
N THR A 26 -4.01 1.38 -15.98
CA THR A 26 -4.63 2.58 -15.40
C THR A 26 -4.77 2.50 -13.88
N PHE A 27 -5.05 1.31 -13.36
CA PHE A 27 -5.20 1.07 -11.92
C PHE A 27 -4.25 -0.01 -11.43
N ASN A 28 -3.92 0.04 -10.13
CA ASN A 28 -3.09 -0.97 -9.49
C ASN A 28 -3.93 -2.11 -8.92
N ALA A 29 -5.15 -1.81 -8.46
CA ALA A 29 -6.07 -2.79 -7.91
C ALA A 29 -7.51 -2.53 -8.38
N TYR A 30 -8.26 -3.62 -8.44
CA TYR A 30 -9.62 -3.68 -8.93
C TYR A 30 -10.47 -4.41 -7.90
N VAL A 31 -11.62 -3.84 -7.55
CA VAL A 31 -12.57 -4.42 -6.60
C VAL A 31 -13.94 -4.51 -7.28
N ALA A 32 -14.33 -5.69 -7.65
CA ALA A 32 -15.62 -5.97 -8.28
C ALA A 32 -16.58 -6.57 -7.24
N ILE A 33 -17.52 -5.76 -6.77
CA ILE A 33 -18.47 -6.14 -5.73
C ILE A 33 -19.75 -6.59 -6.39
N ASP A 34 -20.09 -7.85 -6.17
CA ASP A 34 -21.28 -8.52 -6.70
C ASP A 34 -21.58 -8.13 -8.14
N PRO A 35 -20.58 -8.32 -9.06
CA PRO A 35 -20.61 -7.77 -10.41
C PRO A 35 -21.69 -8.42 -11.27
N SER A 36 -22.43 -7.61 -12.05
CA SER A 36 -23.49 -8.07 -12.95
C SER A 36 -22.96 -8.86 -14.16
N LEU A 37 -22.16 -9.90 -13.94
CA LEU A 37 -21.48 -10.71 -14.99
C LEU A 37 -22.44 -11.48 -15.91
N TRP A 38 -23.71 -11.57 -15.56
CA TRP A 38 -24.78 -12.08 -16.43
C TRP A 38 -25.11 -11.14 -17.61
N TRP A 39 -24.74 -9.86 -17.46
CA TRP A 39 -25.02 -8.83 -18.48
C TRP A 39 -24.40 -9.19 -19.82
N ASP A 40 -25.06 -8.73 -20.91
CA ASP A 40 -24.63 -8.95 -22.29
C ASP A 40 -24.28 -10.42 -22.59
N LYS A 41 -25.20 -11.32 -22.24
CA LYS A 41 -25.05 -12.77 -22.47
C LYS A 41 -23.71 -13.30 -21.92
N THR A 42 -23.28 -12.79 -20.76
CA THR A 42 -22.02 -13.16 -20.08
C THR A 42 -20.75 -12.83 -20.86
N ALA A 43 -20.75 -11.76 -21.63
CA ALA A 43 -19.65 -11.42 -22.53
C ALA A 43 -18.28 -11.29 -21.80
N LEU A 44 -18.24 -10.66 -20.61
CA LEU A 44 -17.00 -10.54 -19.83
C LEU A 44 -16.58 -11.88 -19.21
N LEU A 45 -17.54 -12.68 -18.74
CA LEU A 45 -17.24 -14.03 -18.22
C LEU A 45 -16.60 -14.92 -19.32
N LYS A 46 -17.14 -14.90 -20.55
CA LYS A 46 -16.60 -15.67 -21.67
C LYS A 46 -15.16 -15.31 -22.02
N LYS A 47 -14.75 -14.06 -21.81
CA LYS A 47 -13.39 -13.58 -22.04
C LYS A 47 -12.41 -13.91 -20.90
N ALA A 48 -12.92 -14.27 -19.71
CA ALA A 48 -12.10 -14.40 -18.50
C ALA A 48 -10.91 -15.35 -18.68
N LYS A 49 -11.13 -16.55 -19.22
CA LYS A 49 -10.08 -17.55 -19.42
C LYS A 49 -8.97 -17.05 -20.37
N SER A 50 -9.33 -16.59 -21.55
CA SER A 50 -8.35 -16.09 -22.52
C SER A 50 -7.59 -14.88 -22.01
N PHE A 51 -8.24 -14.02 -21.26
CA PHE A 51 -7.60 -12.86 -20.65
C PHE A 51 -6.52 -13.26 -19.63
N VAL A 52 -6.86 -14.09 -18.63
CA VAL A 52 -5.90 -14.45 -17.56
C VAL A 52 -4.79 -15.41 -18.01
N THR A 53 -4.97 -16.09 -19.16
CA THR A 53 -3.90 -16.93 -19.74
C THR A 53 -3.03 -16.17 -20.75
N GLY A 54 -3.55 -15.10 -21.35
CA GLY A 54 -2.88 -14.34 -22.43
C GLY A 54 -2.29 -13.00 -22.00
N THR A 55 -2.57 -12.52 -20.78
CA THR A 55 -2.16 -11.19 -20.32
C THR A 55 -1.28 -11.30 -19.08
N ARG A 56 -0.18 -10.56 -19.05
CA ARG A 56 0.65 -10.42 -17.85
C ARG A 56 0.11 -9.31 -16.94
N LEU A 57 -0.15 -9.64 -15.69
CA LEU A 57 -0.79 -8.76 -14.70
C LEU A 57 0.02 -8.68 -13.39
N ASP A 58 1.34 -8.78 -13.50
CA ASP A 58 2.22 -8.67 -12.34
C ASP A 58 1.96 -7.37 -11.58
N SER A 59 1.95 -7.47 -10.26
CA SER A 59 1.66 -6.34 -9.35
C SER A 59 0.24 -5.74 -9.48
N LYS A 60 -0.67 -6.40 -10.22
CA LYS A 60 -2.11 -6.07 -10.20
C LYS A 60 -2.83 -6.91 -9.17
N ALA A 61 -3.92 -6.37 -8.62
CA ALA A 61 -4.79 -7.09 -7.70
C ALA A 61 -6.24 -7.03 -8.16
N LEU A 62 -6.96 -8.14 -8.04
CA LEU A 62 -8.40 -8.21 -8.23
C LEU A 62 -9.04 -8.87 -7.02
N TYR A 63 -9.95 -8.15 -6.38
CA TYR A 63 -10.85 -8.69 -5.38
C TYR A 63 -12.25 -8.81 -5.95
N VAL A 64 -12.88 -9.97 -5.79
CA VAL A 64 -14.28 -10.19 -6.20
C VAL A 64 -15.08 -10.58 -4.97
N ALA A 65 -16.11 -9.80 -4.67
CA ALA A 65 -17.11 -10.13 -3.67
C ALA A 65 -18.35 -10.71 -4.35
N GLN A 66 -18.97 -11.71 -3.75
CA GLN A 66 -20.26 -12.26 -4.15
C GLN A 66 -21.21 -12.21 -2.97
N ALA A 67 -22.35 -11.57 -3.16
CA ALA A 67 -23.43 -11.53 -2.20
C ALA A 67 -24.29 -12.80 -2.23
N ASN A 68 -25.03 -13.03 -1.18
CA ASN A 68 -26.09 -14.04 -1.18
C ASN A 68 -27.34 -13.49 -1.87
N THR A 69 -27.38 -13.72 -3.19
CA THR A 69 -28.53 -13.38 -4.02
C THR A 69 -29.41 -14.59 -4.35
N ILE A 70 -29.17 -15.72 -3.67
CA ILE A 70 -29.97 -16.94 -3.86
C ILE A 70 -31.32 -16.74 -3.19
N ASN A 71 -32.38 -16.87 -3.96
CA ASN A 71 -33.72 -16.91 -3.40
C ASN A 71 -34.01 -18.33 -2.85
N ALA A 72 -34.54 -18.43 -1.64
CA ALA A 72 -34.88 -19.71 -1.02
C ALA A 72 -35.85 -20.57 -1.85
N GLU A 73 -36.66 -19.93 -2.71
CA GLU A 73 -37.65 -20.59 -3.59
C GLU A 73 -37.05 -21.03 -4.93
N ASP A 74 -35.91 -20.45 -5.37
CA ASP A 74 -35.26 -20.79 -6.64
C ASP A 74 -33.73 -20.70 -6.52
N THR A 75 -33.15 -21.78 -6.04
CA THR A 75 -31.69 -21.93 -5.86
C THR A 75 -30.98 -22.31 -7.16
N THR A 76 -31.70 -22.65 -8.23
CA THR A 76 -31.12 -23.27 -9.42
C THR A 76 -31.01 -22.34 -10.63
N SER A 77 -31.72 -21.22 -10.66
CA SER A 77 -31.85 -20.38 -11.86
C SER A 77 -31.40 -18.93 -11.69
N ASN A 78 -30.58 -18.60 -10.65
CA ASN A 78 -30.10 -17.24 -10.50
C ASN A 78 -28.89 -16.96 -11.42
N PRO A 79 -29.07 -16.31 -12.59
CA PRO A 79 -27.99 -16.06 -13.54
C PRO A 79 -26.91 -15.15 -12.99
N HIS A 80 -27.28 -14.22 -12.08
CA HIS A 80 -26.36 -13.29 -11.44
C HIS A 80 -25.37 -14.07 -10.54
N PHE A 81 -25.89 -14.86 -9.61
CA PHE A 81 -25.10 -15.68 -8.71
C PHE A 81 -24.21 -16.66 -9.48
N SER A 82 -24.80 -17.39 -10.45
CA SER A 82 -24.12 -18.38 -11.26
C SER A 82 -22.96 -17.79 -12.07
N ALA A 83 -23.14 -16.63 -12.66
CA ALA A 83 -22.10 -15.98 -13.48
C ALA A 83 -20.87 -15.58 -12.63
N ILE A 84 -21.06 -15.09 -11.42
CA ILE A 84 -19.96 -14.74 -10.51
C ILE A 84 -19.23 -16.01 -10.03
N THR A 85 -19.98 -17.04 -9.67
CA THR A 85 -19.39 -18.34 -9.27
C THR A 85 -18.53 -18.95 -10.39
N GLN A 86 -19.03 -18.93 -11.64
CA GLN A 86 -18.29 -19.41 -12.81
C GLN A 86 -17.04 -18.57 -13.07
N PHE A 87 -17.14 -17.24 -12.94
CA PHE A 87 -15.99 -16.35 -13.07
C PHE A 87 -14.89 -16.69 -12.05
N ASN A 88 -15.27 -16.87 -10.79
CA ASN A 88 -14.34 -17.30 -9.75
C ASN A 88 -13.67 -18.64 -10.09
N ALA A 89 -14.46 -19.63 -10.56
CA ALA A 89 -13.92 -20.93 -10.94
C ALA A 89 -12.89 -20.82 -12.07
N VAL A 90 -13.17 -19.99 -13.09
CA VAL A 90 -12.25 -19.74 -14.21
C VAL A 90 -10.94 -19.11 -13.71
N LEU A 91 -11.03 -18.06 -12.89
CA LEU A 91 -9.83 -17.39 -12.37
C LEU A 91 -9.01 -18.31 -11.49
N ARG A 92 -9.62 -19.09 -10.58
CA ARG A 92 -8.90 -20.05 -9.74
C ARG A 92 -8.17 -21.13 -10.54
N ALA A 93 -8.80 -21.61 -11.61
CA ALA A 93 -8.25 -22.69 -12.42
C ALA A 93 -7.15 -22.24 -13.40
N HIS A 94 -7.18 -20.98 -13.86
CA HIS A 94 -6.39 -20.54 -15.01
C HIS A 94 -5.54 -19.30 -14.77
N ASN A 95 -5.47 -18.73 -13.55
CA ASN A 95 -4.72 -17.51 -13.29
C ASN A 95 -3.20 -17.75 -13.27
N ASN A 96 -2.60 -17.71 -14.44
CA ASN A 96 -1.15 -17.76 -14.64
C ASN A 96 -0.56 -16.38 -14.99
N SER A 97 -1.35 -15.31 -14.84
CA SER A 97 -1.02 -13.95 -15.28
C SER A 97 -0.14 -13.15 -14.31
N GLY A 98 0.12 -13.68 -13.10
CA GLY A 98 0.73 -12.90 -12.02
C GLY A 98 -0.27 -12.03 -11.24
N LEU A 99 -1.56 -12.05 -11.61
CA LEU A 99 -2.62 -11.33 -10.92
C LEU A 99 -2.79 -11.84 -9.50
N ARG A 100 -2.68 -10.98 -8.51
CA ARG A 100 -3.11 -11.27 -7.14
C ARG A 100 -4.63 -11.30 -7.11
N TYR A 101 -5.20 -12.47 -6.89
CA TYR A 101 -6.64 -12.69 -6.94
C TYR A 101 -7.17 -13.17 -5.60
N ALA A 102 -8.26 -12.55 -5.13
CA ALA A 102 -9.05 -13.03 -4.02
C ALA A 102 -10.54 -12.98 -4.36
N PHE A 103 -11.27 -13.93 -3.79
CA PHE A 103 -12.71 -14.05 -3.88
C PHE A 103 -13.27 -14.36 -2.51
N LYS A 104 -14.37 -13.68 -2.14
CA LYS A 104 -15.14 -13.97 -0.94
C LYS A 104 -16.63 -13.97 -1.24
N TYR A 105 -17.30 -15.02 -0.77
CA TYR A 105 -18.75 -15.11 -0.72
C TYR A 105 -19.23 -14.61 0.64
N TYR A 106 -20.26 -13.78 0.64
CA TYR A 106 -20.87 -13.19 1.81
C TYR A 106 -22.29 -13.74 1.94
N ASP A 107 -22.42 -14.79 2.71
CA ASP A 107 -23.65 -15.57 2.86
C ASP A 107 -24.73 -14.84 3.67
N GLU A 108 -24.33 -13.91 4.52
CA GLU A 108 -25.23 -13.07 5.34
C GLU A 108 -25.62 -11.76 4.66
N ASP A 109 -24.97 -11.40 3.52
CA ASP A 109 -25.18 -10.13 2.87
C ASP A 109 -25.93 -10.26 1.53
N SER A 110 -26.91 -9.36 1.36
CA SER A 110 -27.64 -9.19 0.10
C SER A 110 -26.85 -8.35 -0.90
N HIS A 111 -27.35 -8.29 -2.16
CA HIS A 111 -26.80 -7.39 -3.17
C HIS A 111 -26.65 -5.94 -2.71
N GLY A 112 -27.58 -5.44 -1.88
CA GLY A 112 -27.56 -4.06 -1.41
C GLY A 112 -26.68 -3.82 -0.18
N SER A 113 -26.44 -4.85 0.67
CA SER A 113 -25.65 -4.69 1.91
C SER A 113 -24.18 -5.03 1.77
N VAL A 114 -23.82 -5.91 0.82
CA VAL A 114 -22.45 -6.41 0.64
C VAL A 114 -21.38 -5.33 0.35
N PRO A 115 -21.67 -4.14 -0.22
CA PRO A 115 -20.62 -3.20 -0.58
C PRO A 115 -19.73 -2.81 0.60
N LEU A 116 -20.30 -2.41 1.72
CA LEU A 116 -19.52 -1.88 2.85
C LEU A 116 -18.52 -2.88 3.42
N ILE A 117 -18.99 -4.09 3.70
CA ILE A 117 -18.13 -5.13 4.29
C ILE A 117 -17.07 -5.64 3.28
N SER A 118 -17.46 -5.75 2.02
CA SER A 118 -16.56 -6.21 0.98
C SER A 118 -15.48 -5.19 0.61
N GLU A 119 -15.77 -3.89 0.65
CA GLU A 119 -14.76 -2.84 0.51
C GLU A 119 -13.71 -2.92 1.61
N TYR A 120 -14.13 -3.10 2.86
CA TYR A 120 -13.22 -3.27 3.98
C TYR A 120 -12.29 -4.49 3.79
N ASP A 121 -12.86 -5.65 3.43
CA ASP A 121 -12.08 -6.86 3.19
C ASP A 121 -11.16 -6.74 1.96
N ALA A 122 -11.64 -6.07 0.91
CA ALA A 122 -10.84 -5.80 -0.28
C ALA A 122 -9.62 -4.93 0.03
N LEU A 123 -9.77 -3.88 0.83
CA LEU A 123 -8.66 -3.03 1.25
C LEU A 123 -7.65 -3.81 2.11
N ARG A 124 -8.12 -4.69 3.00
CA ARG A 124 -7.24 -5.58 3.77
C ARG A 124 -6.44 -6.53 2.86
N PHE A 125 -7.09 -7.10 1.85
CA PHE A 125 -6.42 -7.95 0.86
C PHE A 125 -5.39 -7.17 0.04
N ILE A 126 -5.77 -5.99 -0.46
CA ILE A 126 -4.90 -5.15 -1.29
C ILE A 126 -3.65 -4.75 -0.51
N PHE A 127 -3.83 -4.22 0.70
CA PHE A 127 -2.78 -3.69 1.56
C PHE A 127 -2.26 -4.68 2.61
N ASP A 128 -2.51 -5.98 2.43
CA ASP A 128 -1.93 -7.00 3.29
C ASP A 128 -0.41 -6.83 3.38
N GLY A 129 0.17 -6.93 4.59
CA GLY A 129 1.59 -6.71 4.88
C GLY A 129 2.09 -5.27 4.67
N TYR A 130 1.19 -4.26 4.56
CA TYR A 130 1.57 -2.85 4.60
C TYR A 130 1.95 -2.38 6.01
N ALA A 131 1.33 -2.96 7.02
CA ALA A 131 1.59 -2.62 8.42
C ALA A 131 3.05 -2.94 8.80
N VAL A 132 3.65 -2.04 9.55
CA VAL A 132 5.03 -2.17 10.03
C VAL A 132 5.07 -2.95 11.34
N ASP A 133 5.92 -3.97 11.41
CA ASP A 133 6.26 -4.61 12.68
C ASP A 133 7.18 -3.68 13.49
N LEU A 134 6.58 -3.01 14.47
CA LEU A 134 7.27 -2.00 15.29
C LEU A 134 8.42 -2.60 16.12
N GLN A 135 8.26 -3.82 16.64
CA GLN A 135 9.30 -4.47 17.44
C GLN A 135 10.52 -4.76 16.57
N ARG A 136 10.31 -5.33 15.41
CA ARG A 136 11.37 -5.61 14.44
C ARG A 136 12.10 -4.34 14.02
N VAL A 137 11.35 -3.28 13.69
CA VAL A 137 11.92 -2.03 13.19
C VAL A 137 12.69 -1.30 14.29
N LEU A 138 12.19 -1.28 15.53
CA LEU A 138 12.93 -0.71 16.67
C LEU A 138 14.19 -1.52 17.00
N ALA A 139 14.15 -2.83 16.81
CA ALA A 139 15.34 -3.68 16.97
C ALA A 139 16.37 -3.44 15.86
N SER A 140 15.92 -3.23 14.62
CA SER A 140 16.76 -3.04 13.42
C SER A 140 16.20 -1.93 12.54
N PRO A 141 16.60 -0.66 12.71
CA PRO A 141 16.04 0.49 11.98
C PRO A 141 16.10 0.35 10.46
N ARG A 142 17.17 -0.27 9.92
CA ARG A 142 17.32 -0.50 8.47
C ARG A 142 16.30 -1.47 7.89
N SER A 143 15.57 -2.24 8.71
CA SER A 143 14.45 -3.06 8.25
C SER A 143 13.25 -2.23 7.78
N LEU A 144 13.14 -0.94 8.17
CA LEU A 144 12.04 -0.06 7.76
C LEU A 144 12.07 0.26 6.24
N PRO A 145 13.14 0.80 5.65
CA PRO A 145 13.19 1.01 4.21
C PRO A 145 13.10 -0.30 3.42
N GLU A 146 13.65 -1.41 3.93
CA GLU A 146 13.51 -2.72 3.30
C GLU A 146 12.04 -3.19 3.26
N HIS A 147 11.29 -3.00 4.36
CA HIS A 147 9.86 -3.30 4.42
C HIS A 147 9.09 -2.54 3.33
N PHE A 148 9.28 -1.22 3.23
CA PHE A 148 8.58 -0.39 2.23
C PHE A 148 9.01 -0.72 0.80
N ARG A 149 10.25 -1.14 0.57
CA ARG A 149 10.68 -1.67 -0.73
C ARG A 149 9.89 -2.92 -1.11
N LYS A 150 9.76 -3.91 -0.19
CA LYS A 150 8.97 -5.12 -0.41
C LYS A 150 7.48 -4.80 -0.67
N VAL A 151 6.92 -3.84 0.06
CA VAL A 151 5.56 -3.35 -0.18
C VAL A 151 5.43 -2.75 -1.58
N SER A 152 6.41 -1.92 -1.98
CA SER A 152 6.43 -1.29 -3.31
C SER A 152 6.49 -2.32 -4.44
N ASP A 153 7.38 -3.31 -4.31
CA ASP A 153 7.55 -4.38 -5.30
C ASP A 153 6.23 -5.17 -5.46
N ARG A 154 5.59 -5.51 -4.33
CA ARG A 154 4.34 -6.27 -4.32
C ARG A 154 3.16 -5.50 -4.89
N LEU A 155 3.07 -4.20 -4.59
CA LEU A 155 1.94 -3.38 -5.00
C LEU A 155 2.15 -2.73 -6.39
N GLY A 156 3.35 -2.82 -6.96
CA GLY A 156 3.67 -2.21 -8.25
C GLY A 156 3.60 -0.68 -8.24
N ALA A 157 3.88 -0.06 -7.10
CA ALA A 157 3.94 1.39 -6.94
C ALA A 157 4.92 1.76 -5.83
N GLN A 158 5.50 2.94 -5.91
CA GLN A 158 6.46 3.38 -4.91
C GLN A 158 5.75 3.76 -3.59
N PHE A 159 6.10 3.05 -2.53
CA PHE A 159 5.76 3.38 -1.15
C PHE A 159 7.06 3.65 -0.39
N ILE A 160 7.08 4.75 0.35
CA ILE A 160 8.18 5.11 1.24
C ILE A 160 7.62 5.37 2.63
N PRO A 161 8.37 5.11 3.70
CA PRO A 161 7.93 5.47 5.04
C PRO A 161 7.80 6.99 5.13
N SER A 162 6.69 7.47 5.71
CA SER A 162 6.51 8.90 5.91
C SER A 162 7.55 9.46 6.86
N GLU A 163 7.95 10.70 6.66
CA GLU A 163 8.88 11.39 7.55
C GLU A 163 8.41 11.35 9.01
N ARG A 164 7.10 11.56 9.22
CA ARG A 164 6.48 11.49 10.55
C ARG A 164 6.69 10.13 11.21
N LEU A 165 6.48 9.03 10.47
CA LEU A 165 6.71 7.68 11.01
C LEU A 165 8.16 7.50 11.44
N ILE A 166 9.13 7.87 10.59
CA ILE A 166 10.55 7.72 10.90
C ILE A 166 10.93 8.56 12.12
N GLN A 167 10.43 9.80 12.22
CA GLN A 167 10.68 10.67 13.36
C GLN A 167 10.09 10.13 14.66
N GLN A 168 8.88 9.56 14.62
CA GLN A 168 8.26 8.92 15.79
C GLN A 168 9.07 7.71 16.26
N LEU A 169 9.52 6.86 15.35
CA LEU A 169 10.39 5.72 15.67
C LEU A 169 11.74 6.17 16.25
N GLY A 170 12.35 7.19 15.67
CA GLY A 170 13.57 7.80 16.19
C GLY A 170 13.38 8.35 17.60
N GLN A 171 12.24 8.97 17.88
CA GLN A 171 11.92 9.49 19.21
C GLN A 171 11.68 8.36 20.23
N ILE A 172 11.05 7.28 19.85
CA ILE A 172 10.88 6.09 20.71
C ILE A 172 12.25 5.48 21.01
N ALA A 173 13.09 5.33 19.99
CA ALA A 173 14.43 4.79 20.14
C ALA A 173 15.33 5.66 21.03
N MET A 174 15.16 6.99 21.04
CA MET A 174 15.93 7.92 21.91
C MET A 174 15.87 7.54 23.39
N ASN A 175 14.74 7.00 23.84
CA ASN A 175 14.55 6.63 25.24
C ASN A 175 15.20 5.28 25.60
N GLN A 176 15.66 4.52 24.61
CA GLN A 176 16.17 3.15 24.78
C GLN A 176 17.63 3.03 24.30
N ASP A 177 17.92 3.52 23.12
CA ASP A 177 19.19 3.38 22.42
C ASP A 177 19.43 4.56 21.47
N THR A 178 20.25 5.51 21.90
CA THR A 178 20.61 6.69 21.11
C THR A 178 21.24 6.33 19.76
N THR A 179 21.94 5.20 19.66
CA THR A 179 22.55 4.77 18.39
C THR A 179 21.48 4.42 17.37
N LYS A 180 20.44 3.68 17.80
CA LYS A 180 19.30 3.37 16.94
C LYS A 180 18.49 4.62 16.56
N ALA A 181 18.33 5.55 17.49
CA ALA A 181 17.71 6.84 17.19
C ALA A 181 18.46 7.59 16.08
N MET A 182 19.78 7.63 16.15
CA MET A 182 20.62 8.24 15.10
C MET A 182 20.46 7.53 13.75
N GLU A 183 20.34 6.20 13.75
CA GLU A 183 20.05 5.44 12.53
C GLU A 183 18.71 5.83 11.91
N PHE A 184 17.63 5.99 12.71
CA PHE A 184 16.34 6.47 12.20
C PHE A 184 16.44 7.86 11.57
N PHE A 185 17.11 8.80 12.24
CA PHE A 185 17.29 10.14 11.68
C PHE A 185 18.21 10.16 10.45
N ALA A 186 19.19 9.25 10.36
CA ALA A 186 19.97 9.05 9.14
C ALA A 186 19.07 8.54 7.99
N ILE A 187 18.24 7.53 8.25
CA ILE A 187 17.24 7.04 7.29
C ILE A 187 16.30 8.17 6.85
N ALA A 188 15.90 9.05 7.80
CA ALA A 188 15.07 10.20 7.46
C ALA A 188 15.77 11.16 6.50
N THR A 189 17.08 11.41 6.62
CA THR A 189 17.83 12.24 5.68
C THR A 189 18.02 11.60 4.32
N GLU A 190 18.10 10.27 4.26
CA GLU A 190 18.22 9.51 3.01
C GLU A 190 16.90 9.52 2.21
N ILE A 191 15.77 9.30 2.89
CA ILE A 191 14.44 9.17 2.25
C ILE A 191 13.77 10.53 2.02
N HIS A 192 13.98 11.47 2.93
CA HIS A 192 13.43 12.84 2.88
C HIS A 192 14.54 13.89 2.90
N PRO A 193 15.41 13.92 1.86
CA PRO A 193 16.62 14.76 1.87
C PRO A 193 16.34 16.26 1.86
N ALA A 194 15.11 16.70 1.52
CA ALA A 194 14.72 18.11 1.55
C ALA A 194 14.39 18.63 2.96
N SER A 195 14.15 17.74 3.93
CA SER A 195 13.73 18.13 5.27
C SER A 195 14.91 18.54 6.14
N TYR A 196 15.11 19.83 6.34
CA TYR A 196 16.16 20.41 7.17
C TYR A 196 16.12 19.92 8.62
N ARG A 197 14.93 19.61 9.16
CA ARG A 197 14.74 19.17 10.54
C ARG A 197 15.43 17.85 10.87
N ASN A 198 15.54 16.94 9.91
CA ASN A 198 16.22 15.66 10.11
C ASN A 198 17.73 15.87 10.34
N TYR A 199 18.31 16.83 9.61
CA TYR A 199 19.72 17.21 9.78
C TYR A 199 19.94 17.92 11.10
N GLU A 200 19.03 18.78 11.56
CA GLU A 200 19.10 19.39 12.90
C GLU A 200 19.14 18.33 14.01
N ARG A 201 18.28 17.32 13.92
CA ARG A 201 18.23 16.23 14.91
C ARG A 201 19.54 15.45 14.94
N LEU A 202 20.08 15.09 13.77
CA LEU A 202 21.38 14.42 13.70
C LEU A 202 22.51 15.31 14.23
N GLY A 203 22.52 16.59 13.86
CA GLY A 203 23.50 17.55 14.37
C GLY A 203 23.49 17.62 15.88
N ALA A 204 22.30 17.71 16.50
CA ALA A 204 22.14 17.73 17.95
C ALA A 204 22.64 16.42 18.62
N LEU A 205 22.35 15.27 18.03
CA LEU A 205 22.79 13.98 18.56
C LEU A 205 24.31 13.80 18.46
N TRP A 206 24.94 14.23 17.37
CA TRP A 206 26.38 14.20 17.23
C TRP A 206 27.08 15.19 18.20
N ALA A 207 26.46 16.36 18.42
CA ALA A 207 26.96 17.32 19.43
C ALA A 207 26.89 16.71 20.83
N ALA A 208 25.80 16.04 21.20
CA ALA A 208 25.64 15.36 22.45
C ALA A 208 26.65 14.19 22.64
N LYS A 209 27.07 13.54 21.56
CA LYS A 209 28.15 12.54 21.56
C LYS A 209 29.57 13.15 21.59
N GLY A 210 29.69 14.46 21.51
CA GLY A 210 30.99 15.15 21.52
C GLY A 210 31.67 15.22 20.14
N ASP A 211 31.08 14.66 19.07
CA ASP A 211 31.62 14.74 17.70
C ASP A 211 31.25 16.09 17.08
N LYS A 212 32.03 17.12 17.46
CA LYS A 212 31.80 18.50 16.96
C LYS A 212 31.90 18.62 15.45
N ALA A 213 32.73 17.80 14.79
CA ALA A 213 32.92 17.87 13.34
C ALA A 213 31.67 17.39 12.60
N LYS A 214 31.14 16.23 12.99
CA LYS A 214 29.88 15.73 12.42
C LYS A 214 28.70 16.61 12.77
N ALA A 215 28.61 17.08 14.02
CA ALA A 215 27.55 18.00 14.43
C ALA A 215 27.52 19.25 13.54
N ARG A 216 28.67 19.89 13.32
CA ARG A 216 28.82 21.05 12.42
C ARG A 216 28.34 20.71 11.02
N SER A 217 28.81 19.63 10.42
CA SER A 217 28.42 19.21 9.07
C SER A 217 26.91 19.05 8.91
N TYR A 218 26.22 18.44 9.89
CA TYR A 218 24.78 18.29 9.84
C TYR A 218 24.02 19.62 10.01
N PHE A 219 24.46 20.53 10.87
CA PHE A 219 23.83 21.86 10.98
C PHE A 219 24.05 22.70 9.73
N GLU A 220 25.21 22.62 9.08
CA GLU A 220 25.47 23.26 7.80
C GLU A 220 24.55 22.71 6.70
N GLN A 221 24.36 21.40 6.64
CA GLN A 221 23.42 20.75 5.73
C GLN A 221 21.97 21.16 5.99
N SER A 222 21.59 21.38 7.26
CA SER A 222 20.29 21.93 7.62
C SER A 222 20.12 23.37 7.10
N LEU A 223 21.12 24.23 7.28
CA LEU A 223 21.09 25.61 6.79
C LEU A 223 21.07 25.70 5.27
N ALA A 224 21.73 24.79 4.57
CA ALA A 224 21.67 24.71 3.12
C ALA A 224 20.23 24.45 2.59
N ARG A 225 19.38 23.81 3.40
CA ARG A 225 17.98 23.53 3.09
C ARG A 225 17.01 24.57 3.63
N ASN A 226 17.33 25.12 4.79
CA ASN A 226 16.58 26.22 5.42
C ASN A 226 17.56 27.26 5.97
N PRO A 227 17.93 28.27 5.18
CA PRO A 227 18.81 29.34 5.60
C PRO A 227 18.31 30.14 6.83
N ASN A 228 17.02 30.03 7.14
CA ASN A 228 16.39 30.72 8.26
C ASN A 228 16.32 29.89 9.55
N SER A 229 16.91 28.68 9.59
CA SER A 229 16.92 27.87 10.79
C SER A 229 17.68 28.57 11.93
N VAL A 230 16.96 28.99 12.95
CA VAL A 230 17.51 29.60 14.15
C VAL A 230 18.33 28.55 14.93
N ILE A 231 17.81 27.36 15.06
CA ILE A 231 18.46 26.25 15.81
C ILE A 231 19.84 25.97 15.23
N SER A 232 19.93 25.75 13.91
CA SER A 232 21.21 25.40 13.27
C SER A 232 22.24 26.52 13.39
N ARG A 233 21.82 27.79 13.25
CA ARG A 233 22.72 28.94 13.44
C ARG A 233 23.27 29.04 14.86
N GLU A 234 22.42 28.87 15.86
CA GLU A 234 22.83 28.94 17.27
C GLU A 234 23.78 27.79 17.62
N GLN A 235 23.47 26.58 17.16
CA GLN A 235 24.33 25.42 17.41
C GLN A 235 25.70 25.57 16.74
N LEU A 236 25.76 26.06 15.53
CA LEU A 236 27.05 26.34 14.85
C LEU A 236 27.89 27.37 15.61
N LYS A 237 27.28 28.43 16.17
CA LYS A 237 27.97 29.39 17.01
C LYS A 237 28.59 28.74 18.26
N LYS A 238 27.87 27.81 18.92
CA LYS A 238 28.35 27.06 20.09
C LYS A 238 29.45 26.06 19.74
N LEU A 239 29.51 25.57 18.53
CA LEU A 239 30.52 24.63 18.03
C LEU A 239 31.75 25.33 17.46
N SER A 240 31.73 26.66 17.34
CA SER A 240 32.92 27.45 17.00
C SER A 240 33.92 27.48 18.18
N PRO A 241 35.21 27.51 17.90
CA PRO A 241 36.23 27.57 18.92
C PRO A 241 36.10 28.81 19.81
#